data_3420023aa32fa3840a15aa48e912cf91
#
_entry.id   3420023aa32fa3840a15aa48e912cf91
#
_cell.length_a   1.000
_cell.length_b   1.000
_cell.length_c   1.000
_cell.angle_alpha   90.00
_cell.angle_beta   90.00
_cell.angle_gamma   90.00
#
_symmetry.space_group_name_H-M   'P 1'
#
loop_
_entity.id
_entity.type
_entity.pdbx_description
1 polymer ?
#
loop_
_entity_poly.entity_id
_entity_poly.type
_entity_poly.pdbx_seq_one_letter_code
_entity_poly.pdbx_strand_id
1 'polypeptide(L)'
;MKLIPADAMRRMPWKNGGGVTSEIAIAPAGATLDNFDWRVSTAQVDAAGPFSRFAGIDRSLAVIAGGRLTMHRPDAEAVTLAPGEAPARFPGEADVHATLDAPLSDFNVMTRRDAWAHHAEAIALAAGERRSLPRLHRGMQWLVYCVHGVLSIGVDDIPQGAAAWLDAEGDADTLVARVGSVGYLVGLWPVA
;
A
#
# COMPACT_ATOMS: atom_id res chain seq x y z
N MET A 1 -4.11 -7.20 -17.06
CA MET A 1 -4.34 -6.40 -15.83
C MET A 1 -5.67 -6.80 -15.18
N LYS A 2 -5.73 -6.89 -13.85
CA LYS A 2 -6.96 -7.14 -13.09
C LYS A 2 -7.28 -5.92 -12.23
N LEU A 3 -8.33 -5.18 -12.55
CA LEU A 3 -8.80 -4.04 -11.78
C LEU A 3 -9.44 -4.49 -10.47
N ILE A 4 -9.18 -3.77 -9.39
CA ILE A 4 -9.82 -3.90 -8.07
C ILE A 4 -10.50 -2.57 -7.77
N PRO A 5 -11.80 -2.43 -8.03
CA PRO A 5 -12.55 -1.22 -7.73
C PRO A 5 -12.58 -0.93 -6.22
N ALA A 6 -12.73 0.34 -5.85
CA ALA A 6 -12.76 0.75 -4.45
C ALA A 6 -13.91 0.09 -3.64
N ASP A 7 -15.05 -0.13 -4.27
CA ASP A 7 -16.22 -0.76 -3.67
C ASP A 7 -16.10 -2.30 -3.54
N ALA A 8 -15.16 -2.92 -4.26
CA ALA A 8 -14.85 -4.34 -4.12
C ALA A 8 -13.90 -4.64 -2.94
N MET A 9 -13.30 -3.62 -2.31
CA MET A 9 -12.40 -3.79 -1.20
C MET A 9 -13.14 -4.15 0.08
N ARG A 10 -12.63 -5.16 0.81
CA ARG A 10 -13.25 -5.62 2.05
C ARG A 10 -12.99 -4.62 3.18
N ARG A 11 -14.05 -4.02 3.71
CA ARG A 11 -13.99 -3.07 4.84
C ARG A 11 -14.08 -3.78 6.19
N MET A 12 -13.19 -3.43 7.10
CA MET A 12 -13.06 -4.02 8.42
C MET A 12 -12.92 -2.91 9.48
N PRO A 13 -13.99 -2.56 10.21
CA PRO A 13 -13.90 -1.64 11.34
C PRO A 13 -12.97 -2.19 12.43
N TRP A 14 -12.18 -1.33 13.05
CA TRP A 14 -11.33 -1.72 14.17
C TRP A 14 -12.14 -1.90 15.43
N LYS A 15 -11.76 -2.90 16.24
CA LYS A 15 -12.46 -3.23 17.48
C LYS A 15 -12.48 -2.09 18.50
N ASN A 16 -11.46 -1.22 18.48
CA ASN A 16 -11.33 -0.06 19.37
C ASN A 16 -12.04 1.20 18.86
N GLY A 17 -12.69 1.13 17.69
CA GLY A 17 -13.37 2.27 17.07
C GLY A 17 -12.45 3.35 16.48
N GLY A 18 -11.12 3.16 16.54
CA GLY A 18 -10.12 4.16 16.09
C GLY A 18 -9.86 4.20 14.59
N GLY A 19 -10.59 3.42 13.78
CA GLY A 19 -10.40 3.41 12.34
C GLY A 19 -11.11 2.28 11.60
N VAL A 20 -10.95 2.29 10.27
CA VAL A 20 -11.50 1.27 9.36
C VAL A 20 -10.42 0.90 8.33
N THR A 21 -10.11 -0.38 8.22
CA THR A 21 -9.24 -0.89 7.16
C THR A 21 -10.06 -1.32 5.95
N SER A 22 -9.60 -0.93 4.75
CA SER A 22 -10.06 -1.46 3.46
C SER A 22 -8.96 -2.34 2.87
N GLU A 23 -9.21 -3.64 2.82
CA GLU A 23 -8.27 -4.63 2.29
C GLU A 23 -8.35 -4.64 0.77
N ILE A 24 -7.25 -4.24 0.13
CA ILE A 24 -7.13 -4.21 -1.34
C ILE A 24 -6.88 -5.62 -1.85
N ALA A 25 -5.91 -6.32 -1.24
CA ALA A 25 -5.55 -7.67 -1.62
C ALA A 25 -4.81 -8.39 -0.48
N ILE A 26 -4.93 -9.71 -0.46
CA ILE A 26 -4.28 -10.60 0.50
C ILE A 26 -3.94 -11.94 -0.18
N ALA A 27 -2.84 -12.55 0.18
CA ALA A 27 -2.46 -13.89 -0.26
C ALA A 27 -2.07 -14.79 0.93
N PRO A 28 -2.35 -16.11 0.82
CA PRO A 28 -3.22 -16.73 -0.20
C PRO A 28 -4.68 -16.27 -0.08
N ALA A 29 -5.49 -16.52 -1.09
CA ALA A 29 -6.90 -16.16 -1.07
C ALA A 29 -7.59 -16.78 0.16
N GLY A 30 -8.34 -15.95 0.92
CA GLY A 30 -8.99 -16.36 2.16
C GLY A 30 -8.08 -16.37 3.40
N ALA A 31 -6.84 -15.90 3.30
CA ALA A 31 -5.99 -15.72 4.46
C ALA A 31 -6.59 -14.73 5.47
N THR A 32 -6.13 -14.85 6.71
CA THR A 32 -6.47 -13.98 7.83
C THR A 32 -5.24 -13.18 8.25
N LEU A 33 -5.35 -12.33 9.27
CA LEU A 33 -4.21 -11.59 9.83
C LEU A 33 -3.14 -12.51 10.47
N ASP A 34 -3.47 -13.77 10.74
CA ASP A 34 -2.57 -14.72 11.40
C ASP A 34 -1.74 -15.55 10.40
N ASN A 35 -2.19 -15.66 9.13
CA ASN A 35 -1.59 -16.62 8.19
C ASN A 35 -1.40 -16.10 6.76
N PHE A 36 -1.43 -14.79 6.55
CA PHE A 36 -1.15 -14.23 5.22
C PHE A 36 0.33 -14.31 4.84
N ASP A 37 0.61 -14.45 3.56
CA ASP A 37 1.94 -14.33 2.99
C ASP A 37 2.27 -12.87 2.67
N TRP A 38 1.31 -12.15 2.08
CA TRP A 38 1.38 -10.71 1.90
C TRP A 38 -0.04 -10.10 1.93
N ARG A 39 -0.10 -8.82 2.26
CA ARG A 39 -1.32 -8.05 2.36
C ARG A 39 -1.10 -6.60 1.97
N VAL A 40 -2.01 -6.05 1.17
CA VAL A 40 -2.05 -4.62 0.82
C VAL A 40 -3.40 -4.05 1.26
N SER A 41 -3.38 -2.92 1.93
CA SER A 41 -4.60 -2.30 2.49
C SER A 41 -4.44 -0.79 2.61
N THR A 42 -5.57 -0.09 2.70
CA THR A 42 -5.66 1.28 3.21
C THR A 42 -6.40 1.28 4.54
N ALA A 43 -6.18 2.28 5.36
CA ALA A 43 -6.99 2.48 6.56
C ALA A 43 -7.31 3.97 6.76
N GLN A 44 -8.52 4.22 7.27
CA GLN A 44 -8.86 5.49 7.92
C GLN A 44 -8.44 5.38 9.37
N VAL A 45 -7.66 6.36 9.85
CA VAL A 45 -7.10 6.40 11.19
C VAL A 45 -7.56 7.69 11.86
N ASP A 46 -8.42 7.56 12.84
CA ASP A 46 -9.09 8.70 13.48
C ASP A 46 -8.46 9.04 14.83
N ALA A 47 -7.62 8.17 15.38
CA ALA A 47 -7.02 8.35 16.71
C ALA A 47 -5.58 7.85 16.78
N ALA A 48 -4.78 8.53 17.59
CA ALA A 48 -3.45 8.09 18.00
C ALA A 48 -3.51 6.76 18.77
N GLY A 49 -2.44 5.98 18.70
CA GLY A 49 -2.36 4.73 19.45
C GLY A 49 -1.25 3.79 19.00
N PRO A 50 -1.12 2.66 19.69
CA PRO A 50 -0.13 1.66 19.33
C PRO A 50 -0.54 0.91 18.06
N PHE A 51 0.44 0.58 17.23
CA PHE A 51 0.22 -0.32 16.10
C PHE A 51 0.14 -1.77 16.57
N SER A 52 -0.70 -2.55 15.89
CA SER A 52 -0.70 -4.01 16.06
C SER A 52 0.65 -4.58 15.65
N ARG A 53 1.16 -5.51 16.46
CA ARG A 53 2.42 -6.20 16.20
C ARG A 53 2.18 -7.45 15.36
N PHE A 54 3.07 -7.68 14.40
CA PHE A 54 3.03 -8.83 13.49
C PHE A 54 4.43 -9.44 13.41
N ALA A 55 4.66 -10.52 14.15
CA ALA A 55 5.95 -11.21 14.17
C ALA A 55 6.29 -11.81 12.80
N GLY A 56 7.55 -11.62 12.35
CA GLY A 56 8.03 -12.13 11.07
C GLY A 56 7.48 -11.43 9.83
N ILE A 57 6.85 -10.27 9.99
CA ILE A 57 6.29 -9.47 8.90
C ILE A 57 7.14 -8.23 8.66
N ASP A 58 7.47 -7.93 7.41
CA ASP A 58 7.99 -6.63 6.99
C ASP A 58 6.85 -5.73 6.53
N ARG A 59 6.90 -4.45 6.93
CA ARG A 59 5.86 -3.47 6.64
C ARG A 59 6.42 -2.26 5.90
N SER A 60 5.60 -1.69 5.00
CA SER A 60 5.77 -0.35 4.45
C SER A 60 4.48 0.43 4.64
N LEU A 61 4.57 1.60 5.28
CA LEU A 61 3.44 2.46 5.59
C LEU A 61 3.63 3.84 4.97
N ALA A 62 2.61 4.35 4.31
CA ALA A 62 2.57 5.73 3.82
C ALA A 62 1.25 6.39 4.22
N VAL A 63 1.27 7.72 4.38
CA VAL A 63 0.06 8.53 4.50
C VAL A 63 -0.41 8.91 3.09
N ILE A 64 -1.70 8.70 2.79
CA ILE A 64 -2.27 8.96 1.46
C ILE A 64 -3.20 10.16 1.43
N ALA A 65 -3.78 10.56 2.56
CA ALA A 65 -4.66 11.74 2.68
C ALA A 65 -4.80 12.18 4.13
N GLY A 66 -5.21 13.42 4.34
CA GLY A 66 -5.51 13.97 5.67
C GLY A 66 -4.30 14.54 6.39
N GLY A 67 -4.21 14.32 7.69
CA GLY A 67 -3.13 14.78 8.53
C GLY A 67 -1.80 14.07 8.34
N ARG A 68 -0.85 14.36 9.24
CA ARG A 68 0.45 13.69 9.32
C ARG A 68 0.42 12.64 10.42
N LEU A 69 1.19 11.58 10.22
CA LEU A 69 1.40 10.51 11.19
C LEU A 69 2.87 10.52 11.63
N THR A 70 3.11 10.59 12.95
CA THR A 70 4.44 10.42 13.51
C THR A 70 4.53 9.07 14.22
N MET A 71 5.45 8.23 13.76
CA MET A 71 5.76 6.94 14.36
C MET A 71 6.86 7.10 15.39
N HIS A 72 6.59 6.75 16.63
CA HIS A 72 7.56 6.71 17.73
C HIS A 72 7.94 5.26 18.02
N ARG A 73 9.23 4.99 18.09
CA ARG A 73 9.80 3.69 18.48
C ARG A 73 10.87 3.91 19.55
N PRO A 74 10.97 3.02 20.53
CA PRO A 74 11.98 3.17 21.62
C PRO A 74 13.43 3.09 21.11
N ASP A 75 13.65 2.39 20.00
CA ASP A 75 14.96 2.01 19.43
C ASP A 75 15.38 2.84 18.21
N ALA A 76 14.58 3.83 17.80
CA ALA A 76 14.86 4.63 16.61
C ALA A 76 14.31 6.06 16.74
N GLU A 77 14.83 6.94 15.91
CA GLU A 77 14.29 8.30 15.79
C GLU A 77 12.82 8.26 15.30
N ALA A 78 12.05 9.25 15.74
CA ALA A 78 10.67 9.40 15.29
C ALA A 78 10.62 9.74 13.79
N VAL A 79 9.72 9.05 13.08
CA VAL A 79 9.51 9.27 11.65
C VAL A 79 8.14 9.87 11.42
N THR A 80 8.10 11.06 10.80
CA THR A 80 6.85 11.72 10.42
C THR A 80 6.58 11.49 8.94
N LEU A 81 5.37 11.07 8.62
CA LEU A 81 4.88 10.83 7.27
C LEU A 81 3.78 11.83 6.93
N ALA A 82 3.88 12.44 5.76
CA ALA A 82 2.86 13.31 5.18
C ALA A 82 2.25 12.67 3.90
N PRO A 83 1.07 13.14 3.46
CA PRO A 83 0.47 12.64 2.23
C PRO A 83 1.38 12.74 1.01
N GLY A 84 1.51 11.63 0.27
CA GLY A 84 2.30 11.56 -0.97
C GLY A 84 3.81 11.32 -0.77
N GLU A 85 4.29 11.23 0.46
CA GLU A 85 5.69 10.89 0.74
C GLU A 85 5.97 9.39 0.54
N ALA A 86 7.28 9.08 0.45
CA ALA A 86 7.75 7.70 0.35
C ALA A 86 7.33 6.88 1.59
N PRO A 87 6.96 5.61 1.42
CA PRO A 87 6.59 4.76 2.54
C PRO A 87 7.76 4.53 3.52
N ALA A 88 7.50 4.61 4.82
CA ALA A 88 8.44 4.16 5.84
C ALA A 88 8.41 2.64 5.97
N ARG A 89 9.60 2.01 6.02
CA ARG A 89 9.77 0.56 6.22
C ARG A 89 10.14 0.25 7.65
N PHE A 90 9.52 -0.77 8.21
CA PHE A 90 9.81 -1.22 9.58
C PHE A 90 9.38 -2.69 9.77
N PRO A 91 10.00 -3.43 10.73
CA PRO A 91 9.55 -4.77 11.08
C PRO A 91 8.18 -4.72 11.77
N GLY A 92 7.30 -5.64 11.42
CA GLY A 92 5.94 -5.70 11.96
C GLY A 92 5.87 -5.95 13.46
N GLU A 93 6.91 -6.57 14.03
CA GLU A 93 7.08 -6.77 15.47
C GLU A 93 7.55 -5.54 16.25
N ALA A 94 7.97 -4.46 15.56
CA ALA A 94 8.44 -3.24 16.21
C ALA A 94 7.37 -2.63 17.12
N ASP A 95 7.81 -2.07 18.24
CA ASP A 95 6.95 -1.34 19.16
C ASP A 95 6.73 0.08 18.62
N VAL A 96 5.67 0.27 17.86
CA VAL A 96 5.34 1.55 17.23
C VAL A 96 4.13 2.17 17.92
N HIS A 97 4.29 3.40 18.42
CA HIS A 97 3.19 4.25 18.83
C HIS A 97 3.02 5.39 17.83
N ALA A 98 1.83 5.54 17.28
CA ALA A 98 1.53 6.60 16.32
C ALA A 98 0.84 7.77 16.98
N THR A 99 1.28 8.99 16.66
CA THR A 99 0.56 10.24 16.94
C THR A 99 0.12 10.87 15.63
N LEU A 100 -1.01 11.59 15.65
CA LEU A 100 -1.61 12.23 14.50
C LEU A 100 -1.81 13.72 14.82
N ASP A 101 -1.65 14.60 13.83
CA ASP A 101 -2.06 16.00 13.94
C ASP A 101 -3.50 16.23 13.50
N ALA A 102 -4.06 15.32 12.68
CA ALA A 102 -5.47 15.27 12.27
C ALA A 102 -5.81 13.84 11.80
N PRO A 103 -7.11 13.47 11.67
CA PRO A 103 -7.51 12.22 11.02
C PRO A 103 -6.88 12.07 9.64
N LEU A 104 -6.49 10.85 9.30
CA LEU A 104 -5.78 10.56 8.06
C LEU A 104 -6.20 9.24 7.43
N SER A 105 -5.75 9.02 6.21
CA SER A 105 -5.78 7.70 5.56
C SER A 105 -4.35 7.25 5.29
N ASP A 106 -4.08 5.97 5.55
CA ASP A 106 -2.80 5.33 5.26
C ASP A 106 -2.90 4.28 4.16
N PHE A 107 -1.74 3.92 3.61
CA PHE A 107 -1.53 2.79 2.71
C PHE A 107 -0.47 1.89 3.31
N ASN A 108 -0.75 0.60 3.43
CA ASN A 108 0.07 -0.35 4.16
C ASN A 108 0.32 -1.61 3.33
N VAL A 109 1.59 -1.96 3.15
CA VAL A 109 2.05 -3.20 2.52
C VAL A 109 2.75 -4.05 3.56
N MET A 110 2.39 -5.31 3.62
CA MET A 110 2.88 -6.27 4.60
C MET A 110 3.28 -7.56 3.89
N THR A 111 4.47 -8.10 4.18
CA THR A 111 4.95 -9.39 3.64
C THR A 111 5.54 -10.26 4.74
N ARG A 112 5.31 -11.55 4.67
CA ARG A 112 5.98 -12.57 5.50
C ARG A 112 7.44 -12.66 5.07
N ARG A 113 8.35 -12.25 5.95
CA ARG A 113 9.78 -12.01 5.68
C ARG A 113 10.53 -13.25 5.17
N ASP A 114 10.15 -14.42 5.62
CA ASP A 114 10.77 -15.71 5.22
C ASP A 114 10.21 -16.29 3.91
N ALA A 115 9.15 -15.72 3.37
CA ALA A 115 8.49 -16.22 2.18
C ALA A 115 8.36 -15.17 1.06
N TRP A 116 8.16 -13.90 1.42
CA TRP A 116 7.89 -12.81 0.47
C TRP A 116 8.64 -11.55 0.82
N ALA A 117 9.07 -10.83 -0.21
CA ALA A 117 9.60 -9.48 -0.08
C ALA A 117 8.75 -8.50 -0.88
N HIS A 118 8.83 -7.21 -0.54
CA HIS A 118 8.16 -6.15 -1.30
C HIS A 118 9.03 -4.90 -1.43
N HIS A 119 8.71 -4.13 -2.46
CA HIS A 119 9.09 -2.73 -2.61
C HIS A 119 7.82 -1.91 -2.79
N ALA A 120 7.72 -0.79 -2.09
CA ALA A 120 6.62 0.14 -2.25
C ALA A 120 7.19 1.56 -2.46
N GLU A 121 6.68 2.26 -3.46
CA GLU A 121 7.12 3.62 -3.77
C GLU A 121 5.93 4.51 -4.10
N ALA A 122 6.04 5.79 -3.73
CA ALA A 122 5.09 6.83 -4.13
C ALA A 122 5.35 7.21 -5.59
N ILE A 123 4.27 7.42 -6.35
CA ILE A 123 4.31 7.93 -7.71
C ILE A 123 3.47 9.20 -7.82
N ALA A 124 4.04 10.22 -8.48
CA ALA A 124 3.33 11.43 -8.84
C ALA A 124 3.64 11.72 -10.31
N LEU A 125 2.61 11.77 -11.14
CA LEU A 125 2.74 11.95 -12.58
C LEU A 125 1.85 13.11 -13.04
N ALA A 126 2.41 14.00 -13.86
CA ALA A 126 1.64 15.03 -14.53
C ALA A 126 0.71 14.42 -15.59
N ALA A 127 -0.29 15.19 -16.02
CA ALA A 127 -1.20 14.74 -17.08
C ALA A 127 -0.42 14.38 -18.36
N GLY A 128 -0.63 13.19 -18.89
CA GLY A 128 0.06 12.64 -20.07
C GLY A 128 1.45 12.06 -19.77
N GLU A 129 1.97 12.24 -18.56
CA GLU A 129 3.28 11.67 -18.19
C GLU A 129 3.22 10.15 -18.16
N ARG A 130 4.35 9.55 -18.58
CA ARG A 130 4.52 8.10 -18.73
C ARG A 130 5.64 7.61 -17.83
N ARG A 131 5.43 6.49 -17.19
CA ARG A 131 6.44 5.81 -16.38
C ARG A 131 6.54 4.35 -16.80
N SER A 132 7.70 3.92 -17.25
CA SER A 132 7.98 2.50 -17.49
C SER A 132 8.00 1.75 -16.17
N LEU A 133 7.31 0.63 -16.13
CA LEU A 133 7.36 -0.30 -15.01
C LEU A 133 8.55 -1.24 -15.20
N PRO A 134 9.29 -1.59 -14.14
CA PRO A 134 10.34 -2.59 -14.23
C PRO A 134 9.76 -3.92 -14.73
N ARG A 135 10.52 -4.63 -15.55
CA ARG A 135 10.08 -5.95 -16.05
C ARG A 135 9.89 -6.91 -14.90
N LEU A 136 8.77 -7.62 -14.92
CA LEU A 136 8.50 -8.68 -13.97
C LEU A 136 9.42 -9.87 -14.23
N HIS A 137 10.13 -10.32 -13.20
CA HIS A 137 10.77 -11.62 -13.19
C HIS A 137 9.76 -12.69 -12.78
N ARG A 138 10.07 -13.95 -13.07
CA ARG A 138 9.18 -15.07 -12.73
C ARG A 138 8.81 -15.05 -11.23
N GLY A 139 7.51 -15.03 -10.95
CA GLY A 139 6.96 -14.95 -9.59
C GLY A 139 6.80 -13.54 -9.02
N MET A 140 7.27 -12.50 -9.71
CA MET A 140 6.99 -11.10 -9.31
C MET A 140 5.60 -10.67 -9.76
N GLN A 141 5.00 -9.80 -8.97
CA GLN A 141 3.71 -9.18 -9.23
C GLN A 141 3.81 -7.68 -8.96
N TRP A 142 3.12 -6.88 -9.76
CA TRP A 142 2.94 -5.45 -9.50
C TRP A 142 1.50 -5.15 -9.11
N LEU A 143 1.34 -4.31 -8.10
CA LEU A 143 0.08 -3.67 -7.76
C LEU A 143 0.27 -2.15 -7.88
N VAL A 144 -0.64 -1.50 -8.59
CA VAL A 144 -0.76 -0.03 -8.64
C VAL A 144 -1.99 0.35 -7.84
N TYR A 145 -1.87 1.32 -6.92
CA TYR A 145 -2.99 1.93 -6.22
C TYR A 145 -3.08 3.41 -6.60
N CYS A 146 -4.20 3.85 -7.13
CA CYS A 146 -4.45 5.25 -7.51
C CYS A 146 -5.06 6.00 -6.33
N VAL A 147 -4.28 6.88 -5.70
CA VAL A 147 -4.75 7.72 -4.57
C VAL A 147 -5.61 8.88 -5.08
N HIS A 148 -5.15 9.54 -6.14
CA HIS A 148 -5.83 10.70 -6.74
C HIS A 148 -5.63 10.70 -8.25
N GLY A 149 -6.62 11.19 -8.99
CA GLY A 149 -6.58 11.27 -10.44
C GLY A 149 -7.00 9.99 -11.13
N VAL A 150 -6.41 9.72 -12.30
CA VAL A 150 -6.64 8.50 -13.09
C VAL A 150 -5.31 8.04 -13.67
N LEU A 151 -4.86 6.89 -13.27
CA LEU A 151 -3.75 6.16 -13.88
C LEU A 151 -4.29 5.21 -14.93
N SER A 152 -3.48 4.81 -15.89
CA SER A 152 -3.86 3.81 -16.89
C SER A 152 -2.70 2.93 -17.31
N ILE A 153 -3.01 1.71 -17.73
CA ILE A 153 -2.08 0.75 -18.30
C ILE A 153 -2.70 0.22 -19.59
N GLY A 154 -2.04 0.49 -20.71
CA GLY A 154 -2.63 0.23 -22.02
C GLY A 154 -3.90 1.06 -22.22
N VAL A 155 -5.03 0.39 -22.42
CA VAL A 155 -6.35 1.01 -22.62
C VAL A 155 -7.18 1.08 -21.33
N ASP A 156 -6.76 0.40 -20.27
CA ASP A 156 -7.52 0.24 -19.05
C ASP A 156 -7.18 1.35 -18.05
N ASP A 157 -8.19 2.00 -17.51
CA ASP A 157 -8.05 3.04 -16.51
C ASP A 157 -8.13 2.48 -15.08
N ILE A 158 -7.33 3.06 -14.18
CA ILE A 158 -7.32 2.84 -12.75
C ILE A 158 -7.78 4.14 -12.10
N PRO A 159 -9.07 4.28 -11.80
CA PRO A 159 -9.61 5.51 -11.23
C PRO A 159 -9.18 5.69 -9.77
N GLN A 160 -9.38 6.90 -9.25
CA GLN A 160 -9.12 7.23 -7.86
C GLN A 160 -9.76 6.22 -6.89
N GLY A 161 -8.99 5.77 -5.91
CA GLY A 161 -9.38 4.79 -4.90
C GLY A 161 -9.34 3.34 -5.38
N ALA A 162 -9.11 3.08 -6.67
CA ALA A 162 -8.97 1.74 -7.21
C ALA A 162 -7.52 1.28 -7.21
N ALA A 163 -7.33 -0.04 -7.30
CA ALA A 163 -6.04 -0.68 -7.54
C ALA A 163 -6.08 -1.58 -8.76
N ALA A 164 -4.93 -1.94 -9.28
CA ALA A 164 -4.80 -2.90 -10.35
C ALA A 164 -3.63 -3.86 -10.13
N TRP A 165 -3.88 -5.14 -10.34
CA TRP A 165 -2.84 -6.16 -10.46
C TRP A 165 -2.32 -6.24 -11.88
N LEU A 166 -0.99 -6.32 -12.00
CA LEU A 166 -0.27 -6.52 -13.25
C LEU A 166 0.40 -7.88 -13.18
N ASP A 167 -0.02 -8.78 -14.05
CA ASP A 167 0.60 -10.09 -14.15
C ASP A 167 1.84 -10.04 -15.06
N ALA A 168 2.80 -10.93 -14.82
CA ALA A 168 4.06 -11.02 -15.58
C ALA A 168 3.87 -11.33 -17.07
N GLU A 169 2.69 -11.82 -17.44
CA GLU A 169 2.33 -12.19 -18.81
C GLU A 169 1.59 -11.08 -19.57
N GLY A 170 1.35 -9.94 -18.93
CA GLY A 170 0.61 -8.81 -19.51
C GLY A 170 1.51 -7.84 -20.25
N ASP A 171 1.04 -7.38 -21.41
CA ASP A 171 1.77 -6.58 -22.39
C ASP A 171 2.04 -5.11 -22.01
N ALA A 172 1.64 -4.66 -20.83
CA ALA A 172 1.74 -3.24 -20.48
C ALA A 172 2.79 -2.99 -19.40
N ASP A 173 3.93 -2.51 -19.86
CA ASP A 173 5.07 -2.10 -19.04
C ASP A 173 5.12 -0.58 -18.77
N THR A 174 4.04 0.15 -19.10
CA THR A 174 4.01 1.60 -19.00
C THR A 174 2.73 2.09 -18.33
N LEU A 175 2.91 2.75 -17.18
CA LEU A 175 1.88 3.50 -16.49
C LEU A 175 1.76 4.90 -17.09
N VAL A 176 0.55 5.37 -17.29
CA VAL A 176 0.26 6.70 -17.85
C VAL A 176 -0.73 7.42 -16.94
N ALA A 177 -0.50 8.69 -16.67
CA ALA A 177 -1.46 9.54 -15.97
C ALA A 177 -2.41 10.21 -17.00
N ARG A 178 -3.71 9.93 -16.92
CA ARG A 178 -4.74 10.59 -17.76
C ARG A 178 -4.93 12.05 -17.37
N VAL A 179 -4.82 12.32 -16.08
CA VAL A 179 -4.79 13.64 -15.44
C VAL A 179 -3.65 13.65 -14.44
N GLY A 180 -3.33 14.78 -13.82
CA GLY A 180 -2.37 14.79 -12.73
C GLY A 180 -2.74 13.78 -11.65
N SER A 181 -1.90 12.80 -11.40
CA SER A 181 -2.23 11.62 -10.60
C SER A 181 -1.15 11.31 -9.57
N VAL A 182 -1.60 10.86 -8.41
CA VAL A 182 -0.76 10.37 -7.30
C VAL A 182 -1.19 8.95 -6.97
N GLY A 183 -0.22 8.09 -6.69
CA GLY A 183 -0.50 6.70 -6.32
C GLY A 183 0.69 6.01 -5.69
N TYR A 184 0.58 4.71 -5.53
CA TYR A 184 1.65 3.85 -5.04
C TYR A 184 1.82 2.66 -5.98
N LEU A 185 3.09 2.35 -6.26
CA LEU A 185 3.50 1.15 -6.98
C LEU A 185 4.11 0.17 -5.99
N VAL A 186 3.62 -1.05 -5.99
CA VAL A 186 4.07 -2.14 -5.11
C VAL A 186 4.55 -3.32 -5.95
N GLY A 187 5.82 -3.66 -5.81
CA GLY A 187 6.38 -4.92 -6.28
C GLY A 187 6.34 -5.96 -5.17
N LEU A 188 5.89 -7.16 -5.48
CA LEU A 188 5.84 -8.32 -4.58
C LEU A 188 6.53 -9.50 -5.24
N TRP A 189 7.41 -10.20 -4.51
CA TRP A 189 8.10 -11.39 -5.03
C TRP A 189 8.41 -12.40 -3.92
N PRO A 190 8.41 -13.71 -4.25
CA PRO A 190 8.84 -14.73 -3.31
C PRO A 190 10.33 -14.59 -3.00
N VAL A 191 10.70 -14.83 -1.75
CA VAL A 191 12.11 -14.96 -1.32
C VAL A 191 12.59 -16.36 -1.71
N ALA A 192 13.79 -16.45 -2.31
CA ALA A 192 14.37 -17.71 -2.76
C ALA A 192 14.85 -18.59 -1.59
#